data_8fa572674a2bf5f62cd7fddd96bd61c2
#
_entry.id   8fa572674a2bf5f62cd7fddd96bd61c2
#
_cell.length_a   1.000
_cell.length_b   1.000
_cell.length_c   1.000
_cell.angle_alpha   90.00
_cell.angle_beta   90.00
_cell.angle_gamma   90.00
#
_symmetry.space_group_name_H-M   'P 1'
#
loop_
_entity.id
_entity.type
_entity.pdbx_description
1 polymer ?
#
loop_
_entity_poly.entity_id
_entity_poly.type
_entity_poly.pdbx_seq_one_letter_code
_entity_poly.pdbx_strand_id
1 'polypeptide(L)'
;MHLKKFFSAAALLCCLTMIFTGCSQKSSGLTPVTLCEVAHSIFYAPMYVAIENGYFADEGLDITLVNGSGADNVMTSLISGDADIGFMGPEATVYVYNQGAQNYAVNFAQLTQRAGNFLVAREEEPDFTWQDLKGKTVLGGREGGIHTSM
;
A
#
# COMPACT_ATOMS: atom_id res chain seq x y z
N MET A 1 9.44 -30.36 -57.05
CA MET A 1 9.44 -30.80 -55.62
C MET A 1 10.33 -29.94 -54.73
N HIS A 2 11.29 -29.17 -55.23
CA HIS A 2 12.21 -28.33 -54.46
C HIS A 2 11.62 -26.98 -54.03
N LEU A 3 10.73 -26.38 -54.81
CA LEU A 3 10.15 -25.06 -54.54
C LEU A 3 9.28 -25.04 -53.26
N LYS A 4 8.49 -26.10 -53.01
CA LYS A 4 7.66 -26.22 -51.79
C LYS A 4 8.49 -26.38 -50.52
N LYS A 5 9.66 -27.00 -50.58
CA LYS A 5 10.59 -27.12 -49.46
C LYS A 5 11.28 -25.79 -49.14
N PHE A 6 11.53 -24.94 -50.14
CA PHE A 6 12.10 -23.61 -49.96
C PHE A 6 11.12 -22.64 -49.25
N PHE A 7 9.83 -22.69 -49.64
CA PHE A 7 8.80 -21.88 -48.98
C PHE A 7 8.56 -22.31 -47.53
N SER A 8 8.61 -23.60 -47.24
CA SER A 8 8.45 -24.12 -45.87
C SER A 8 9.62 -23.74 -44.97
N ALA A 9 10.85 -23.74 -45.47
CA ALA A 9 12.03 -23.34 -44.72
C ALA A 9 12.07 -21.83 -44.45
N ALA A 10 11.65 -21.01 -45.44
CA ALA A 10 11.55 -19.54 -45.27
C ALA A 10 10.47 -19.15 -44.27
N ALA A 11 9.32 -19.83 -44.26
CA ALA A 11 8.27 -19.59 -43.25
C ALA A 11 8.71 -19.97 -41.85
N LEU A 12 9.46 -21.07 -41.69
CA LEU A 12 10.01 -21.48 -40.40
C LEU A 12 11.04 -20.47 -39.85
N LEU A 13 11.88 -19.92 -40.73
CA LEU A 13 12.89 -18.94 -40.37
C LEU A 13 12.24 -17.60 -39.95
N CYS A 14 11.15 -17.17 -40.61
CA CYS A 14 10.39 -15.98 -40.25
C CYS A 14 9.67 -16.10 -38.88
N CYS A 15 9.16 -17.29 -38.57
CA CYS A 15 8.56 -17.55 -37.25
C CYS A 15 9.60 -17.55 -36.10
N LEU A 16 10.83 -18.00 -36.37
CA LEU A 16 11.89 -18.00 -35.36
C LEU A 16 12.38 -16.59 -35.05
N THR A 17 12.32 -15.64 -35.96
CA THR A 17 12.75 -14.25 -35.73
C THR A 17 11.74 -13.44 -34.92
N MET A 18 10.47 -13.83 -34.87
CA MET A 18 9.45 -13.13 -34.06
C MET A 18 9.52 -13.47 -32.57
N ILE A 19 10.24 -14.51 -32.17
CA ILE A 19 10.34 -14.92 -30.76
C ILE A 19 11.38 -14.06 -30.01
N PHE A 20 12.28 -13.35 -30.70
CA PHE A 20 13.31 -12.53 -30.09
C PHE A 20 12.97 -11.04 -29.92
N THR A 21 11.81 -10.58 -30.35
CA THR A 21 11.30 -9.26 -29.97
C THR A 21 10.59 -9.34 -28.61
N GLY A 22 11.25 -9.91 -27.61
CA GLY A 22 10.92 -9.67 -26.21
C GLY A 22 11.09 -8.17 -25.96
N CYS A 23 10.03 -7.47 -25.58
CA CYS A 23 10.09 -6.13 -25.05
C CYS A 23 11.14 -6.13 -23.93
N SER A 24 12.33 -5.66 -24.21
CA SER A 24 13.26 -5.21 -23.19
C SER A 24 12.59 -3.97 -22.59
N GLN A 25 11.79 -4.19 -21.54
CA GLN A 25 11.35 -3.13 -20.68
C GLN A 25 12.64 -2.51 -20.15
N LYS A 26 12.96 -1.31 -20.63
CA LYS A 26 14.04 -0.52 -20.09
C LYS A 26 13.75 -0.42 -18.61
N SER A 27 14.46 -1.15 -17.76
CA SER A 27 14.43 -0.90 -16.34
C SER A 27 14.87 0.55 -16.18
N SER A 28 14.08 1.37 -15.54
CA SER A 28 14.37 2.79 -15.29
C SER A 28 15.65 2.97 -14.46
N GLY A 29 16.29 1.90 -14.04
CA GLY A 29 17.39 1.90 -13.08
C GLY A 29 16.93 2.18 -11.66
N LEU A 30 15.64 2.44 -11.46
CA LEU A 30 15.02 2.66 -10.15
C LEU A 30 14.66 1.32 -9.50
N THR A 31 14.73 1.28 -8.19
CA THR A 31 14.30 0.13 -7.40
C THR A 31 12.77 0.19 -7.23
N PRO A 32 12.01 -0.81 -7.70
CA PRO A 32 10.58 -0.83 -7.52
C PRO A 32 10.24 -1.07 -6.04
N VAL A 33 9.27 -0.31 -5.52
CA VAL A 33 8.78 -0.43 -4.14
C VAL A 33 7.26 -0.32 -4.13
N THR A 34 6.59 -1.35 -3.63
CA THR A 34 5.15 -1.33 -3.42
C THR A 34 4.84 -0.81 -2.01
N LEU A 35 4.17 0.34 -1.94
CA LEU A 35 3.71 0.96 -0.70
C LEU A 35 2.21 0.79 -0.58
N CYS A 36 1.76 0.07 0.45
CA CYS A 36 0.34 -0.14 0.72
C CYS A 36 -0.14 0.81 1.83
N GLU A 37 -1.10 1.68 1.51
CA GLU A 37 -1.70 2.63 2.46
C GLU A 37 -3.06 2.16 2.98
N VAL A 38 -3.42 2.59 4.19
CA VAL A 38 -4.70 2.26 4.84
C VAL A 38 -5.91 2.80 4.07
N ALA A 39 -5.80 4.03 3.60
CA ALA A 39 -6.84 4.74 2.87
C ALA A 39 -6.23 5.93 2.13
N HIS A 40 -6.84 6.34 1.04
CA HIS A 40 -6.45 7.58 0.39
C HIS A 40 -6.96 8.78 1.20
N SER A 41 -6.06 9.57 1.77
CA SER A 41 -6.42 10.62 2.73
C SER A 41 -5.55 11.87 2.59
N ILE A 42 -6.16 13.04 2.77
CA ILE A 42 -5.46 14.33 2.80
C ILE A 42 -4.39 14.38 3.91
N PHE A 43 -4.51 13.58 4.97
CA PHE A 43 -3.49 13.47 6.02
C PHE A 43 -2.15 12.92 5.52
N TYR A 44 -2.15 12.28 4.35
CA TYR A 44 -0.98 11.68 3.72
C TYR A 44 -0.45 12.54 2.58
N ALA A 45 -0.97 13.77 2.42
CA ALA A 45 -0.59 14.69 1.35
C ALA A 45 0.93 14.85 1.18
N PRO A 46 1.78 14.92 2.21
CA PRO A 46 3.23 15.00 2.03
C PRO A 46 3.80 13.81 1.25
N MET A 47 3.28 12.61 1.47
CA MET A 47 3.68 11.41 0.73
C MET A 47 3.28 11.49 -0.75
N TYR A 48 2.03 11.91 -1.03
CA TYR A 48 1.56 12.07 -2.41
C TYR A 48 2.33 13.14 -3.15
N VAL A 49 2.62 14.28 -2.49
CA VAL A 49 3.46 15.34 -3.06
C VAL A 49 4.85 14.81 -3.40
N ALA A 50 5.43 13.98 -2.54
CA ALA A 50 6.74 13.38 -2.79
C ALA A 50 6.72 12.42 -4.00
N ILE A 51 5.65 11.65 -4.18
CA ILE A 51 5.45 10.78 -5.33
C ILE A 51 5.30 11.61 -6.60
N GLU A 52 4.37 12.58 -6.60
CA GLU A 52 4.02 13.38 -7.79
C GLU A 52 5.18 14.29 -8.25
N ASN A 53 5.97 14.81 -7.30
CA ASN A 53 7.13 15.64 -7.62
C ASN A 53 8.39 14.81 -7.97
N GLY A 54 8.32 13.49 -7.92
CA GLY A 54 9.44 12.61 -8.28
C GLY A 54 10.54 12.51 -7.23
N TYR A 55 10.32 12.96 -5.99
CA TYR A 55 11.35 12.93 -4.94
C TYR A 55 11.82 11.51 -4.60
N PHE A 56 10.95 10.52 -4.73
CA PHE A 56 11.35 9.11 -4.59
C PHE A 56 12.20 8.65 -5.78
N ALA A 57 11.86 9.10 -6.98
CA ALA A 57 12.65 8.78 -8.18
C ALA A 57 14.06 9.41 -8.12
N ASP A 58 14.18 10.61 -7.57
CA ASP A 58 15.47 11.27 -7.32
C ASP A 58 16.37 10.45 -6.36
N GLU A 59 15.73 9.70 -5.45
CA GLU A 59 16.41 8.77 -4.52
C GLU A 59 16.53 7.34 -5.07
N GLY A 60 16.23 7.14 -6.35
CA GLY A 60 16.38 5.85 -7.02
C GLY A 60 15.25 4.85 -6.76
N LEU A 61 14.08 5.31 -6.32
CA LEU A 61 12.91 4.48 -6.00
C LEU A 61 11.77 4.72 -7.00
N ASP A 62 11.11 3.63 -7.41
CA ASP A 62 9.91 3.64 -8.24
C ASP A 62 8.73 3.17 -7.38
N ILE A 63 7.92 4.11 -6.88
CA ILE A 63 6.85 3.83 -5.92
C ILE A 63 5.57 3.45 -6.63
N THR A 64 5.09 2.25 -6.35
CA THR A 64 3.73 1.82 -6.66
C THR A 64 2.86 1.96 -5.41
N LEU A 65 1.91 2.90 -5.42
CA LEU A 65 0.98 3.11 -4.30
C LEU A 65 -0.27 2.26 -4.45
N VAL A 66 -0.59 1.46 -3.41
CA VAL A 66 -1.75 0.59 -3.36
C VAL A 66 -2.60 0.92 -2.14
N ASN A 67 -3.93 0.98 -2.31
CA ASN A 67 -4.86 1.21 -1.20
C ASN A 67 -5.36 -0.13 -0.62
N GLY A 68 -5.00 -0.42 0.61
CA GLY A 68 -5.41 -1.64 1.32
C GLY A 68 -6.82 -1.56 1.93
N SER A 69 -7.39 -0.35 2.02
CA SER A 69 -8.75 -0.14 2.60
C SER A 69 -8.90 -0.65 4.04
N GLY A 70 -7.85 -0.53 4.84
CA GLY A 70 -7.83 -0.89 6.26
C GLY A 70 -6.46 -1.39 6.71
N ALA A 71 -6.13 -1.18 7.99
CA ALA A 71 -4.83 -1.55 8.55
C ALA A 71 -4.59 -3.07 8.56
N ASP A 72 -5.65 -3.84 8.71
CA ASP A 72 -5.66 -5.30 8.63
C ASP A 72 -5.19 -5.80 7.24
N ASN A 73 -5.72 -5.20 6.16
CA ASN A 73 -5.32 -5.54 4.80
C ASN A 73 -3.89 -5.09 4.50
N VAL A 74 -3.50 -3.88 4.96
CA VAL A 74 -2.13 -3.38 4.79
C VAL A 74 -1.14 -4.32 5.50
N MET A 75 -1.44 -4.74 6.73
CA MET A 75 -0.61 -5.68 7.46
C MET A 75 -0.54 -7.03 6.75
N THR A 76 -1.67 -7.52 6.22
CA THR A 76 -1.70 -8.76 5.45
C THR A 76 -0.81 -8.67 4.21
N SER A 77 -0.92 -7.59 3.43
CA SER A 77 -0.10 -7.37 2.23
C SER A 77 1.41 -7.31 2.57
N LEU A 78 1.75 -6.70 3.71
CA LEU A 78 3.14 -6.60 4.17
C LEU A 78 3.69 -7.99 4.58
N ILE A 79 2.93 -8.77 5.35
CA ILE A 79 3.37 -10.08 5.83
C ILE A 79 3.43 -11.10 4.69
N SER A 80 2.50 -11.03 3.72
CA SER A 80 2.49 -11.91 2.54
C SER A 80 3.61 -11.58 1.54
N GLY A 81 4.19 -10.38 1.61
CA GLY A 81 5.18 -9.90 0.65
C GLY A 81 4.55 -9.28 -0.62
N ASP A 82 3.24 -9.00 -0.63
CA ASP A 82 2.58 -8.28 -1.71
C ASP A 82 2.88 -6.77 -1.65
N ALA A 83 3.31 -6.27 -0.51
CA ALA A 83 3.81 -4.92 -0.32
C ALA A 83 5.16 -4.94 0.42
N ASP A 84 6.06 -4.04 0.02
CA ASP A 84 7.37 -3.84 0.66
C ASP A 84 7.25 -2.95 1.89
N ILE A 85 6.35 -1.95 1.83
CA ILE A 85 6.11 -0.99 2.90
C ILE A 85 4.62 -0.89 3.18
N GLY A 86 4.24 -1.01 4.46
CA GLY A 86 2.89 -0.76 4.95
C GLY A 86 2.81 0.63 5.60
N PHE A 87 1.87 1.45 5.14
CA PHE A 87 1.58 2.75 5.74
C PHE A 87 0.28 2.67 6.52
N MET A 88 0.39 2.52 7.85
CA MET A 88 -0.72 2.26 8.77
C MET A 88 -0.36 2.72 10.19
N GLY A 89 -1.32 2.66 11.10
CA GLY A 89 -1.07 2.91 12.51
C GLY A 89 -0.16 1.84 13.13
N PRO A 90 0.69 2.20 14.11
CA PRO A 90 1.63 1.27 14.73
C PRO A 90 0.95 0.15 15.55
N GLU A 91 -0.30 0.35 15.95
CA GLU A 91 -1.08 -0.64 16.70
C GLU A 91 -1.21 -1.98 15.97
N ALA A 92 -1.31 -1.97 14.63
CA ALA A 92 -1.38 -3.20 13.85
C ALA A 92 -0.11 -4.06 14.01
N THR A 93 1.07 -3.43 14.11
CA THR A 93 2.34 -4.13 14.35
C THR A 93 2.39 -4.73 15.76
N VAL A 94 1.87 -4.01 16.76
CA VAL A 94 1.77 -4.49 18.14
C VAL A 94 0.85 -5.72 18.24
N TYR A 95 -0.28 -5.70 17.55
CA TYR A 95 -1.20 -6.84 17.52
C TYR A 95 -0.54 -8.09 16.97
N VAL A 96 0.09 -8.01 15.81
CA VAL A 96 0.76 -9.15 15.17
C VAL A 96 1.89 -9.69 16.02
N TYR A 97 2.68 -8.81 16.62
CA TYR A 97 3.73 -9.21 17.54
C TYR A 97 3.18 -9.96 18.77
N ASN A 98 2.13 -9.43 19.39
CA ASN A 98 1.51 -10.02 20.58
C ASN A 98 0.81 -11.37 20.29
N GLN A 99 0.42 -11.62 19.05
CA GLN A 99 -0.10 -12.91 18.60
C GLN A 99 0.99 -13.98 18.43
N GLY A 100 2.25 -13.63 18.65
CA GLY A 100 3.37 -14.57 18.55
C GLY A 100 3.79 -14.88 17.12
N ALA A 101 3.44 -14.04 16.17
CA ALA A 101 3.86 -14.20 14.78
C ALA A 101 5.40 -14.20 14.69
N GLN A 102 5.97 -15.16 13.96
CA GLN A 102 7.41 -15.23 13.71
C GLN A 102 7.85 -14.19 12.69
N ASN A 103 6.98 -13.85 11.74
CA ASN A 103 7.17 -12.79 10.78
C ASN A 103 6.32 -11.59 11.23
N TYR A 104 6.94 -10.54 11.75
CA TYR A 104 6.29 -9.33 12.23
C TYR A 104 6.89 -8.09 11.58
N ALA A 105 6.07 -7.07 11.43
CA ALA A 105 6.48 -5.80 10.85
C ALA A 105 7.25 -4.96 11.88
N VAL A 106 8.21 -4.15 11.39
CA VAL A 106 9.00 -3.21 12.18
C VAL A 106 8.67 -1.79 11.73
N ASN A 107 8.30 -0.94 12.69
CA ASN A 107 8.08 0.48 12.42
C ASN A 107 9.43 1.20 12.29
N PHE A 108 9.65 1.90 11.18
CA PHE A 108 10.91 2.59 10.91
C PHE A 108 10.78 4.11 10.72
N ALA A 109 9.57 4.60 10.40
CA ALA A 109 9.32 6.01 10.15
C ALA A 109 7.90 6.42 10.58
N GLN A 110 7.72 7.70 10.88
CA GLN A 110 6.45 8.31 11.20
C GLN A 110 6.20 9.51 10.30
N LEU A 111 5.11 9.46 9.51
CA LEU A 111 4.72 10.55 8.61
C LEU A 111 3.87 11.60 9.33
N THR A 112 2.92 11.16 10.16
CA THR A 112 1.99 12.05 10.86
C THR A 112 2.29 12.09 12.36
N GLN A 113 2.36 13.28 12.94
CA GLN A 113 2.65 13.46 14.37
C GLN A 113 1.39 13.54 15.24
N ARG A 114 0.22 13.73 14.63
CA ARG A 114 -1.06 13.85 15.33
C ARG A 114 -2.10 12.99 14.66
N ALA A 115 -2.94 12.32 15.47
CA ALA A 115 -4.09 11.61 14.97
C ALA A 115 -5.13 12.60 14.42
N GLY A 116 -5.69 12.28 13.26
CA GLY A 116 -6.79 13.03 12.63
C GLY A 116 -8.17 12.52 13.04
N ASN A 117 -8.32 12.04 14.27
CA ASN A 117 -9.57 11.44 14.75
C ASN A 117 -10.36 12.46 15.54
N PHE A 118 -11.63 12.59 15.22
CA PHE A 118 -12.55 13.51 15.85
C PHE A 118 -13.83 12.78 16.23
N LEU A 119 -14.33 13.05 17.44
CA LEU A 119 -15.68 12.68 17.79
C LEU A 119 -16.62 13.73 17.19
N VAL A 120 -17.57 13.28 16.38
CA VAL A 120 -18.52 14.16 15.68
C VAL A 120 -19.93 13.82 16.11
N ALA A 121 -20.66 14.80 16.61
CA ALA A 121 -22.09 14.71 16.91
C ALA A 121 -22.92 15.21 15.72
N ARG A 122 -24.22 14.86 15.69
CA ARG A 122 -25.16 15.34 14.66
C ARG A 122 -25.61 16.78 14.89
N GLU A 123 -25.54 17.23 16.14
CA GLU A 123 -25.97 18.55 16.60
C GLU A 123 -24.85 19.16 17.44
N GLU A 124 -24.88 20.47 17.65
CA GLU A 124 -23.95 21.16 18.53
C GLU A 124 -24.15 20.75 19.99
N GLU A 125 -23.07 20.35 20.64
CA GLU A 125 -23.05 19.99 22.07
C GLU A 125 -21.98 20.83 22.78
N PRO A 126 -22.21 22.13 23.03
CA PRO A 126 -21.19 23.07 23.55
C PRO A 126 -20.67 22.69 24.94
N ASP A 127 -21.47 22.01 25.74
CA ASP A 127 -21.14 21.58 27.10
C ASP A 127 -20.76 20.10 27.18
N PHE A 128 -20.38 19.48 26.05
CA PHE A 128 -20.04 18.05 25.96
C PHE A 128 -18.98 17.62 26.95
N THR A 129 -19.24 16.52 27.64
CA THR A 129 -18.29 15.78 28.48
C THR A 129 -18.22 14.32 28.05
N TRP A 130 -17.11 13.63 28.34
CA TRP A 130 -16.97 12.20 28.03
C TRP A 130 -18.02 11.33 28.74
N GLN A 131 -18.58 11.77 29.86
CA GLN A 131 -19.63 11.11 30.61
C GLN A 131 -20.94 11.04 29.82
N ASP A 132 -21.16 11.96 28.90
CA ASP A 132 -22.39 12.02 28.08
C ASP A 132 -22.45 10.88 27.05
N LEU A 133 -21.34 10.20 26.82
CA LEU A 133 -21.28 9.00 25.98
C LEU A 133 -21.78 7.76 26.71
N LYS A 134 -21.96 7.80 28.04
CA LYS A 134 -22.41 6.64 28.78
C LYS A 134 -23.80 6.19 28.32
N GLY A 135 -23.91 4.94 27.86
CA GLY A 135 -25.14 4.37 27.32
C GLY A 135 -25.49 4.83 25.90
N LYS A 136 -24.60 5.57 25.22
CA LYS A 136 -24.75 5.92 23.81
C LYS A 136 -24.06 4.88 22.93
N THR A 137 -24.54 4.79 21.69
CA THR A 137 -23.87 4.03 20.64
C THR A 137 -22.92 4.97 19.91
N VAL A 138 -21.62 4.64 19.91
CA VAL A 138 -20.58 5.40 19.21
C VAL A 138 -20.06 4.53 18.06
N LEU A 139 -20.03 5.10 16.86
CA LEU A 139 -19.41 4.45 15.71
C LEU A 139 -17.89 4.63 15.81
N GLY A 140 -17.20 3.56 16.14
CA GLY A 140 -15.73 3.51 16.20
C GLY A 140 -15.08 3.05 14.89
N GLY A 141 -13.81 2.78 14.96
CA GLY A 141 -13.05 2.20 13.86
C GLY A 141 -13.24 0.68 13.72
N ARG A 142 -12.53 0.11 12.75
CA ARG A 142 -12.47 -1.34 12.57
C ARG A 142 -11.55 -1.97 13.62
N GLU A 143 -11.77 -3.25 13.91
CA GLU A 143 -10.86 -4.04 14.74
C GLU A 143 -9.44 -4.03 14.15
N GLY A 144 -8.43 -3.85 15.00
CA GLY A 144 -7.04 -3.69 14.55
C GLY A 144 -6.66 -2.29 14.08
N GLY A 145 -7.57 -1.33 14.05
CA GLY A 145 -7.28 0.09 13.77
C GLY A 145 -7.13 0.93 15.03
N ILE A 146 -6.71 2.20 14.86
CA ILE A 146 -6.43 3.17 15.94
C ILE A 146 -7.57 3.30 16.96
N HIS A 147 -8.79 2.96 16.59
CA HIS A 147 -9.98 3.19 17.40
C HIS A 147 -10.37 2.02 18.32
N THR A 148 -9.68 0.88 18.21
CA THR A 148 -10.06 -0.34 18.98
C THR A 148 -9.25 -0.50 20.26
N SER A 149 -8.26 0.35 20.48
CA SER A 149 -7.34 0.28 21.63
C SER A 149 -7.76 1.17 22.83
N MET A 150 -8.99 1.65 22.86
CA MET A 150 -9.54 2.41 24.01
C MET A 150 -10.46 1.56 24.88
#